data_01560629099839202ac022bbd2aa0d4f
#
_entry.id   01560629099839202ac022bbd2aa0d4f
#
_cell.length_a   1.000
_cell.length_b   1.000
_cell.length_c   1.000
_cell.angle_alpha   90.00
_cell.angle_beta   90.00
_cell.angle_gamma   90.00
#
_symmetry.space_group_name_H-M   'P 1'
#
loop_
_entity.id
_entity.type
_entity.pdbx_description
1 polymer ?
#
loop_
_entity_poly.entity_id
_entity_poly.type
_entity_poly.pdbx_seq_one_letter_code
_entity_poly.pdbx_strand_id
1 'polypeptide(L)'
;MNLLKIAGGTLSVAAGAAGLGWLGTQIEGHGFDFSAGASRDLGKAPLPSDLPEAVTHYAKVVAPEGLPVVETALIIGKAKLTFNGLTFPARFKFHHDAGNTYYHHIQLLWFGLPVLTVHERYRDGVAEMALPVGEIVNNPQVNAAALMGLWAEAIWFPTTLLTDPRAHWTETGDHSATLLVDGMAEEEMFTVRFDPESGLIRDLTSLRYKQPGDQHRTLWFNEVLKWEMFNGVRVPSIAQIRWGNDAPWAKWQVQHVLYNTD
;
A
#
# COMPACT_ATOMS: atom_id res chain seq x y z
N MET A 1 -51.74 -3.76 -26.21
CA MET A 1 -50.79 -3.79 -25.07
C MET A 1 -49.65 -2.87 -25.43
N ASN A 2 -49.50 -1.72 -24.72
CA ASN A 2 -48.67 -0.59 -25.17
C ASN A 2 -47.17 -0.88 -25.04
N LEU A 3 -46.45 -0.95 -26.14
CA LEU A 3 -44.98 -1.03 -26.24
C LEU A 3 -44.24 0.00 -25.36
N LEU A 4 -44.84 1.19 -25.18
CA LEU A 4 -44.32 2.25 -24.30
C LEU A 4 -44.33 1.84 -22.81
N LYS A 5 -45.26 1.01 -22.36
CA LYS A 5 -45.32 0.53 -20.98
C LYS A 5 -44.25 -0.55 -20.70
N ILE A 6 -43.93 -1.35 -21.72
CA ILE A 6 -42.88 -2.40 -21.60
C ILE A 6 -41.49 -1.74 -21.62
N ALA A 7 -41.25 -0.75 -22.51
CA ALA A 7 -40.01 -0.02 -22.55
C ALA A 7 -39.77 0.79 -21.27
N GLY A 8 -40.79 1.43 -20.69
CA GLY A 8 -40.73 2.15 -19.44
C GLY A 8 -40.44 1.22 -18.24
N GLY A 9 -41.04 0.03 -18.21
CA GLY A 9 -40.82 -0.97 -17.18
C GLY A 9 -39.40 -1.53 -17.20
N THR A 10 -38.84 -1.86 -18.37
CA THR A 10 -37.47 -2.37 -18.49
C THR A 10 -36.42 -1.32 -18.16
N LEU A 11 -36.62 -0.06 -18.55
CA LEU A 11 -35.73 1.05 -18.14
C LEU A 11 -35.78 1.30 -16.63
N SER A 12 -36.94 1.23 -15.99
CA SER A 12 -37.09 1.40 -14.55
C SER A 12 -36.44 0.26 -13.75
N VAL A 13 -36.54 -0.99 -14.23
CA VAL A 13 -35.89 -2.15 -13.62
C VAL A 13 -34.36 -2.05 -13.77
N ALA A 14 -33.86 -1.67 -14.96
CA ALA A 14 -32.43 -1.49 -15.19
C ALA A 14 -31.85 -0.34 -14.35
N ALA A 15 -32.55 0.79 -14.24
CA ALA A 15 -32.15 1.90 -13.39
C ALA A 15 -32.20 1.54 -11.89
N GLY A 16 -33.22 0.77 -11.47
CA GLY A 16 -33.31 0.25 -10.10
C GLY A 16 -32.18 -0.72 -9.77
N ALA A 17 -31.83 -1.65 -10.67
CA ALA A 17 -30.74 -2.58 -10.49
C ALA A 17 -29.37 -1.86 -10.45
N ALA A 18 -29.14 -0.87 -11.32
CA ALA A 18 -27.94 -0.05 -11.31
C ALA A 18 -27.84 0.77 -10.03
N GLY A 19 -28.95 1.36 -9.56
CA GLY A 19 -29.02 2.09 -8.30
C GLY A 19 -28.73 1.22 -7.07
N LEU A 20 -29.29 0.01 -7.02
CA LEU A 20 -28.97 -0.96 -5.97
C LEU A 20 -27.52 -1.42 -6.03
N GLY A 21 -26.99 -1.66 -7.23
CA GLY A 21 -25.58 -2.00 -7.42
C GLY A 21 -24.66 -0.90 -6.88
N TRP A 22 -24.95 0.35 -7.21
CA TRP A 22 -24.22 1.50 -6.70
C TRP A 22 -24.35 1.67 -5.19
N LEU A 23 -25.57 1.53 -4.62
CA LEU A 23 -25.79 1.60 -3.17
C LEU A 23 -24.96 0.57 -2.41
N GLY A 24 -24.78 -0.63 -2.96
CA GLY A 24 -23.94 -1.66 -2.35
C GLY A 24 -22.49 -1.24 -2.19
N THR A 25 -21.97 -0.35 -3.07
CA THR A 25 -20.61 0.19 -2.97
C THR A 25 -20.49 1.35 -1.97
N GLN A 26 -21.60 1.91 -1.50
CA GLN A 26 -21.60 3.01 -0.50
C GLN A 26 -21.59 2.49 0.93
N ILE A 27 -21.89 1.22 1.17
CA ILE A 27 -21.95 0.62 2.50
C ILE A 27 -20.57 0.08 2.85
N GLU A 28 -19.89 0.79 3.75
CA GLU A 28 -18.63 0.32 4.32
C GLU A 28 -18.91 -0.80 5.33
N GLY A 29 -18.24 -1.94 5.14
CA GLY A 29 -18.31 -3.05 6.09
C GLY A 29 -17.43 -2.81 7.32
N HIS A 30 -17.51 -3.74 8.26
CA HIS A 30 -16.59 -3.79 9.39
C HIS A 30 -15.15 -4.08 8.90
N GLY A 31 -14.16 -3.55 9.64
CA GLY A 31 -12.77 -3.96 9.48
C GLY A 31 -12.60 -5.45 9.80
N PHE A 32 -11.38 -5.97 9.64
CA PHE A 32 -11.09 -7.30 10.18
C PHE A 32 -11.18 -7.26 11.71
N ASP A 33 -11.77 -8.30 12.30
CA ASP A 33 -11.71 -8.49 13.74
C ASP A 33 -10.24 -8.63 14.14
N PHE A 34 -9.86 -7.89 15.15
CA PHE A 34 -8.50 -7.80 15.61
C PHE A 34 -8.44 -7.95 17.12
N SER A 35 -7.63 -8.90 17.58
CA SER A 35 -7.14 -8.95 18.95
C SER A 35 -5.63 -8.74 18.93
N ALA A 36 -5.16 -7.74 19.65
CA ALA A 36 -3.73 -7.50 19.77
C ALA A 36 -3.07 -8.72 20.44
N GLY A 37 -2.19 -9.40 19.70
CA GLY A 37 -1.22 -10.31 20.31
C GLY A 37 -0.20 -9.53 21.15
N ALA A 38 0.55 -10.22 22.00
CA ALA A 38 1.65 -9.60 22.73
C ALA A 38 2.73 -9.18 21.71
N SER A 39 3.09 -7.90 21.73
CA SER A 39 4.23 -7.39 20.97
C SER A 39 5.53 -7.62 21.75
N ARG A 40 6.56 -8.10 21.07
CA ARG A 40 7.91 -8.23 21.67
C ARG A 40 8.68 -6.93 21.46
N ASP A 41 9.22 -6.36 22.53
CA ASP A 41 10.17 -5.25 22.42
C ASP A 41 11.57 -5.82 22.14
N LEU A 42 12.07 -5.54 20.94
CA LEU A 42 13.40 -5.97 20.48
C LEU A 42 14.45 -4.84 20.62
N GLY A 43 14.10 -3.75 21.29
CA GLY A 43 14.97 -2.59 21.48
C GLY A 43 14.93 -1.63 20.28
N LYS A 44 15.97 -0.79 20.19
CA LYS A 44 16.10 0.27 19.19
C LYS A 44 17.21 -0.07 18.18
N ALA A 45 16.93 0.18 16.91
CA ALA A 45 17.93 0.09 15.86
C ALA A 45 18.75 1.37 15.77
N PRO A 46 20.09 1.29 15.62
CA PRO A 46 20.91 2.46 15.37
C PRO A 46 20.63 3.02 13.97
N LEU A 47 20.60 4.34 13.88
CA LEU A 47 20.49 5.01 12.58
C LEU A 47 21.87 5.03 11.89
N PRO A 48 22.00 4.64 10.61
CA PRO A 48 23.22 4.82 9.83
C PRO A 48 23.69 6.28 9.80
N SER A 49 25.00 6.50 9.84
CA SER A 49 25.58 7.85 9.88
C SER A 49 25.73 8.52 8.52
N ASP A 50 25.56 7.78 7.44
CA ASP A 50 25.77 8.16 6.05
C ASP A 50 24.47 8.45 5.27
N LEU A 51 23.35 8.51 5.98
CA LEU A 51 22.07 8.87 5.39
C LEU A 51 22.03 10.36 4.98
N PRO A 52 21.38 10.70 3.85
CA PRO A 52 21.10 12.07 3.44
C PRO A 52 20.43 12.89 4.57
N GLU A 53 20.65 14.20 4.59
CA GLU A 53 20.13 15.07 5.65
C GLU A 53 18.60 14.99 5.75
N ALA A 54 17.89 15.04 4.63
CA ALA A 54 16.42 14.92 4.59
C ALA A 54 15.94 13.58 5.15
N VAL A 55 16.64 12.47 4.87
CA VAL A 55 16.33 11.14 5.39
C VAL A 55 16.62 11.03 6.88
N THR A 56 17.74 11.61 7.33
CA THR A 56 18.09 11.70 8.75
C THR A 56 17.05 12.53 9.52
N HIS A 57 16.57 13.63 8.95
CA HIS A 57 15.51 14.43 9.55
C HIS A 57 14.21 13.65 9.64
N TYR A 58 13.81 12.98 8.56
CA TYR A 58 12.64 12.09 8.53
C TYR A 58 12.72 11.03 9.65
N ALA A 59 13.86 10.36 9.82
CA ALA A 59 14.05 9.36 10.86
C ALA A 59 13.74 9.89 12.27
N LYS A 60 14.19 11.11 12.56
CA LYS A 60 13.95 11.76 13.88
C LYS A 60 12.51 12.16 14.10
N VAL A 61 11.82 12.55 13.02
CA VAL A 61 10.40 12.96 13.11
C VAL A 61 9.47 11.76 13.19
N VAL A 62 9.78 10.69 12.46
CA VAL A 62 8.92 9.50 12.41
C VAL A 62 9.03 8.65 13.68
N ALA A 63 10.20 8.61 14.33
CA ALA A 63 10.43 7.87 15.55
C ALA A 63 11.23 8.72 16.57
N PRO A 64 10.61 9.71 17.23
CA PRO A 64 11.29 10.65 18.10
C PRO A 64 11.96 9.99 19.33
N GLU A 65 11.46 8.84 19.75
CA GLU A 65 12.04 8.04 20.84
C GLU A 65 13.06 6.99 20.34
N GLY A 66 13.41 7.04 19.05
CA GLY A 66 14.30 6.11 18.37
C GLY A 66 13.57 4.98 17.66
N LEU A 67 14.15 4.52 16.57
CA LEU A 67 13.60 3.50 15.68
C LEU A 67 13.47 2.16 16.40
N PRO A 68 12.27 1.56 16.54
CA PRO A 68 12.15 0.21 17.11
C PRO A 68 12.74 -0.81 16.14
N VAL A 69 13.36 -1.86 16.66
CA VAL A 69 13.71 -3.03 15.84
C VAL A 69 12.42 -3.72 15.39
N VAL A 70 12.24 -3.87 14.08
CA VAL A 70 11.05 -4.49 13.50
C VAL A 70 11.46 -5.71 12.67
N GLU A 71 11.13 -6.91 13.16
CA GLU A 71 11.29 -8.17 12.43
C GLU A 71 10.02 -8.49 11.63
N THR A 72 8.86 -8.27 12.24
CA THR A 72 7.56 -8.48 11.60
C THR A 72 6.65 -7.28 11.78
N ALA A 73 5.80 -7.02 10.78
CA ALA A 73 4.79 -5.98 10.85
C ALA A 73 3.44 -6.52 10.37
N LEU A 74 2.38 -6.18 11.10
CA LEU A 74 1.00 -6.45 10.75
C LEU A 74 0.26 -5.13 10.61
N ILE A 75 -0.23 -4.85 9.40
CA ILE A 75 -0.98 -3.65 9.07
C ILE A 75 -2.41 -4.05 8.73
N ILE A 76 -3.38 -3.46 9.44
CA ILE A 76 -4.79 -3.74 9.25
C ILE A 76 -5.53 -2.43 8.98
N GLY A 77 -6.48 -2.47 8.06
CA GLY A 77 -7.26 -1.28 7.76
C GLY A 77 -8.38 -1.50 6.75
N LYS A 78 -8.89 -0.36 6.29
CA LYS A 78 -9.89 -0.28 5.24
C LYS A 78 -9.28 0.35 3.99
N ALA A 79 -9.90 0.11 2.85
CA ALA A 79 -9.49 0.72 1.60
C ALA A 79 -10.69 1.10 0.73
N LYS A 80 -10.45 1.96 -0.24
CA LYS A 80 -11.33 2.20 -1.39
C LYS A 80 -10.53 1.84 -2.64
N LEU A 81 -11.02 0.86 -3.41
CA LEU A 81 -10.35 0.35 -4.59
C LEU A 81 -11.24 0.58 -5.82
N THR A 82 -10.68 1.19 -6.85
CA THR A 82 -11.40 1.57 -8.06
C THR A 82 -10.98 0.68 -9.23
N PHE A 83 -11.95 -0.01 -9.81
CA PHE A 83 -11.78 -0.86 -10.98
C PHE A 83 -12.84 -0.50 -12.02
N ASN A 84 -12.44 -0.25 -13.26
CA ASN A 84 -13.34 0.10 -14.37
C ASN A 84 -14.32 1.24 -14.02
N GLY A 85 -13.84 2.24 -13.27
CA GLY A 85 -14.64 3.41 -12.88
C GLY A 85 -15.59 3.18 -11.69
N LEU A 86 -15.64 1.98 -11.12
CA LEU A 86 -16.42 1.68 -9.91
C LEU A 86 -15.49 1.58 -8.71
N THR A 87 -15.82 2.30 -7.65
CA THR A 87 -15.08 2.28 -6.39
C THR A 87 -15.78 1.39 -5.37
N PHE A 88 -15.07 0.40 -4.87
CA PHE A 88 -15.54 -0.54 -3.86
C PHE A 88 -14.87 -0.24 -2.52
N PRO A 89 -15.62 -0.26 -1.41
CA PRO A 89 -15.02 -0.39 -0.10
C PRO A 89 -14.33 -1.75 0.02
N ALA A 90 -13.22 -1.75 0.75
CA ALA A 90 -12.45 -2.95 1.00
C ALA A 90 -11.91 -2.94 2.44
N ARG A 91 -11.49 -4.11 2.91
CA ARG A 91 -10.69 -4.26 4.12
C ARG A 91 -9.43 -5.05 3.79
N PHE A 92 -8.36 -4.76 4.49
CA PHE A 92 -7.08 -5.41 4.23
C PHE A 92 -6.35 -5.78 5.50
N LYS A 93 -5.52 -6.80 5.37
CA LYS A 93 -4.60 -7.29 6.39
C LYS A 93 -3.30 -7.68 5.70
N PHE A 94 -2.23 -6.97 6.00
CA PHE A 94 -0.91 -7.14 5.40
C PHE A 94 0.06 -7.61 6.47
N HIS A 95 0.68 -8.75 6.24
CA HIS A 95 1.75 -9.28 7.06
C HIS A 95 3.07 -9.09 6.32
N HIS A 96 4.06 -8.59 7.03
CA HIS A 96 5.43 -8.46 6.54
C HIS A 96 6.39 -9.19 7.47
N ASP A 97 7.30 -9.94 6.87
CA ASP A 97 8.60 -10.24 7.43
C ASP A 97 9.52 -9.15 6.89
N ALA A 98 9.85 -8.18 7.76
CA ALA A 98 10.31 -6.85 7.37
C ALA A 98 11.47 -6.88 6.38
N GLY A 99 11.25 -6.31 5.18
CA GLY A 99 12.21 -6.28 4.10
C GLY A 99 12.41 -7.60 3.33
N ASN A 100 11.73 -8.70 3.68
CA ASN A 100 11.93 -10.02 3.06
C ASN A 100 10.70 -10.56 2.35
N THR A 101 9.58 -10.61 3.06
CA THR A 101 8.35 -11.20 2.55
C THR A 101 7.14 -10.36 2.88
N TYR A 102 6.09 -10.52 2.10
CA TYR A 102 4.76 -10.08 2.52
C TYR A 102 3.70 -11.11 2.17
N TYR A 103 2.60 -11.02 2.90
CA TYR A 103 1.35 -11.70 2.59
C TYR A 103 0.19 -10.72 2.75
N HIS A 104 -0.49 -10.45 1.65
CA HIS A 104 -1.64 -9.56 1.58
C HIS A 104 -2.94 -10.36 1.53
N HIS A 105 -3.89 -9.95 2.35
CA HIS A 105 -5.26 -10.41 2.32
C HIS A 105 -6.17 -9.21 2.17
N ILE A 106 -6.82 -9.08 1.01
CA ILE A 106 -7.70 -7.97 0.66
C ILE A 106 -9.09 -8.53 0.34
N GLN A 107 -10.12 -7.94 0.93
CA GLN A 107 -11.50 -8.28 0.63
C GLN A 107 -12.24 -7.04 0.14
N LEU A 108 -12.74 -7.09 -1.10
CA LEU A 108 -13.69 -6.11 -1.59
C LEU A 108 -15.06 -6.40 -1.02
N LEU A 109 -15.76 -5.32 -0.64
CA LEU A 109 -17.05 -5.40 0.02
C LEU A 109 -18.16 -4.84 -0.87
N TRP A 110 -19.32 -5.45 -0.80
CA TRP A 110 -20.56 -4.99 -1.39
C TRP A 110 -21.68 -5.19 -0.39
N PHE A 111 -22.44 -4.16 -0.10
CA PHE A 111 -23.34 -4.13 1.07
C PHE A 111 -22.66 -4.53 2.39
N GLY A 112 -21.38 -4.17 2.55
CA GLY A 112 -20.60 -4.52 3.73
C GLY A 112 -20.16 -5.98 3.83
N LEU A 113 -20.51 -6.84 2.86
CA LEU A 113 -20.16 -8.25 2.81
C LEU A 113 -19.01 -8.49 1.82
N PRO A 114 -18.07 -9.40 2.10
CA PRO A 114 -17.00 -9.74 1.18
C PRO A 114 -17.55 -10.45 -0.06
N VAL A 115 -17.27 -9.87 -1.25
CA VAL A 115 -17.69 -10.42 -2.54
C VAL A 115 -16.51 -10.89 -3.38
N LEU A 116 -15.32 -10.42 -3.09
CA LEU A 116 -14.10 -10.81 -3.77
C LEU A 116 -12.94 -10.77 -2.78
N THR A 117 -12.12 -11.82 -2.80
CA THR A 117 -10.90 -11.89 -1.98
C THR A 117 -9.69 -12.02 -2.91
N VAL A 118 -8.66 -11.22 -2.60
CA VAL A 118 -7.34 -11.27 -3.24
C VAL A 118 -6.34 -11.71 -2.20
N HIS A 119 -5.53 -12.68 -2.55
CA HIS A 119 -4.33 -13.08 -1.82
C HIS A 119 -3.12 -12.77 -2.68
N GLU A 120 -2.17 -12.04 -2.13
CA GLU A 120 -0.90 -11.75 -2.77
C GLU A 120 0.22 -12.10 -1.81
N ARG A 121 1.26 -12.75 -2.33
CA ARG A 121 2.45 -13.12 -1.57
C ARG A 121 3.69 -12.78 -2.38
N TYR A 122 4.69 -12.24 -1.70
CA TYR A 122 6.04 -12.13 -2.24
C TYR A 122 7.02 -12.81 -1.29
N ARG A 123 7.82 -13.72 -1.82
CA ARG A 123 8.83 -14.43 -1.06
C ARG A 123 9.97 -14.89 -1.98
N ASP A 124 11.22 -14.76 -1.53
CA ASP A 124 12.41 -15.23 -2.21
C ASP A 124 12.49 -14.78 -3.69
N GLY A 125 12.08 -13.54 -3.99
CA GLY A 125 12.07 -12.98 -5.35
C GLY A 125 10.86 -13.38 -6.20
N VAL A 126 9.95 -14.18 -5.69
CA VAL A 126 8.78 -14.68 -6.42
C VAL A 126 7.49 -14.09 -5.87
N ALA A 127 6.70 -13.52 -6.76
CA ALA A 127 5.34 -13.07 -6.48
C ALA A 127 4.32 -14.13 -6.89
N GLU A 128 3.32 -14.29 -6.04
CA GLU A 128 2.14 -15.13 -6.28
C GLU A 128 0.90 -14.28 -5.99
N MET A 129 -0.02 -14.23 -6.93
CA MET A 129 -1.27 -13.50 -6.80
C MET A 129 -2.42 -14.42 -7.16
N ALA A 130 -3.24 -14.77 -6.18
CA ALA A 130 -4.46 -15.53 -6.38
C ALA A 130 -5.67 -14.59 -6.48
N LEU A 131 -6.27 -14.57 -7.65
CA LEU A 131 -7.46 -13.81 -8.00
C LEU A 131 -8.62 -14.78 -8.28
N PRO A 132 -9.88 -14.38 -8.12
CA PRO A 132 -11.03 -15.24 -8.45
C PRO A 132 -11.07 -15.69 -9.92
N VAL A 133 -10.37 -14.97 -10.80
CA VAL A 133 -10.33 -15.25 -12.25
C VAL A 133 -9.07 -15.99 -12.69
N GLY A 134 -8.18 -16.35 -11.77
CA GLY A 134 -6.95 -17.08 -12.07
C GLY A 134 -5.81 -16.72 -11.13
N GLU A 135 -4.70 -17.38 -11.33
CA GLU A 135 -3.49 -17.23 -10.53
C GLU A 135 -2.34 -16.75 -11.41
N ILE A 136 -1.52 -15.84 -10.88
CA ILE A 136 -0.28 -15.39 -11.50
C ILE A 136 0.86 -15.79 -10.57
N VAL A 137 1.80 -16.59 -11.08
CA VAL A 137 2.94 -17.07 -10.31
C VAL A 137 4.21 -16.81 -11.11
N ASN A 138 5.22 -16.25 -10.44
CA ASN A 138 6.57 -16.11 -10.97
C ASN A 138 6.65 -15.41 -12.36
N ASN A 139 5.86 -14.36 -12.54
CA ASN A 139 5.97 -13.49 -13.70
C ASN A 139 7.02 -12.40 -13.41
N PRO A 140 8.05 -12.19 -14.26
CA PRO A 140 9.13 -11.23 -13.98
C PRO A 140 8.65 -9.81 -13.70
N GLN A 141 7.65 -9.31 -14.44
CA GLN A 141 7.10 -7.96 -14.22
C GLN A 141 6.30 -7.87 -12.91
N VAL A 142 5.60 -8.95 -12.55
CA VAL A 142 4.88 -9.04 -11.27
C VAL A 142 5.85 -9.18 -10.11
N ASN A 143 6.93 -9.96 -10.28
CA ASN A 143 7.99 -10.09 -9.26
C ASN A 143 8.66 -8.73 -8.98
N ALA A 144 9.03 -7.99 -10.02
CA ALA A 144 9.59 -6.65 -9.88
C ALA A 144 8.59 -5.70 -9.20
N ALA A 145 7.32 -5.71 -9.63
CA ALA A 145 6.29 -4.90 -9.03
C ALA A 145 6.04 -5.25 -7.55
N ALA A 146 6.14 -6.52 -7.18
CA ALA A 146 5.98 -7.00 -5.81
C ALA A 146 7.16 -6.59 -4.91
N LEU A 147 8.40 -6.68 -5.41
CA LEU A 147 9.58 -6.16 -4.71
C LEU A 147 9.43 -4.67 -4.43
N MET A 148 9.01 -3.89 -5.43
CA MET A 148 8.73 -2.46 -5.24
C MET A 148 7.59 -2.23 -4.24
N GLY A 149 6.55 -3.06 -4.24
CA GLY A 149 5.45 -3.02 -3.26
C GLY A 149 5.97 -3.22 -1.85
N LEU A 150 6.75 -4.27 -1.61
CA LEU A 150 7.37 -4.60 -0.32
C LEU A 150 8.09 -3.39 0.28
N TRP A 151 8.91 -2.71 -0.53
CA TRP A 151 9.71 -1.58 -0.05
C TRP A 151 8.92 -0.27 0.05
N ALA A 152 7.94 -0.04 -0.81
CA ALA A 152 7.05 1.11 -0.67
C ALA A 152 6.16 1.00 0.58
N GLU A 153 5.80 -0.22 0.99
CA GLU A 153 5.02 -0.49 2.19
C GLU A 153 5.85 -0.44 3.47
N ALA A 154 7.18 -0.52 3.36
CA ALA A 154 8.07 -0.33 4.50
C ALA A 154 7.97 1.07 5.12
N ILE A 155 7.28 2.02 4.50
CA ILE A 155 6.88 3.30 5.11
C ILE A 155 6.01 3.10 6.37
N TRP A 156 5.34 1.94 6.51
CA TRP A 156 4.59 1.57 7.72
C TRP A 156 5.45 0.95 8.82
N PHE A 157 6.68 0.55 8.50
CA PHE A 157 7.71 0.07 9.43
C PHE A 157 9.06 0.66 9.04
N PRO A 158 9.22 2.00 9.26
CA PRO A 158 10.29 2.80 8.64
C PRO A 158 11.70 2.40 9.06
N THR A 159 11.85 1.64 10.14
CA THR A 159 13.15 1.09 10.53
C THR A 159 13.79 0.33 9.37
N THR A 160 13.03 -0.50 8.67
CA THR A 160 13.54 -1.25 7.51
C THR A 160 14.02 -0.32 6.38
N LEU A 161 13.25 0.71 6.03
CA LEU A 161 13.68 1.70 5.02
C LEU A 161 15.00 2.40 5.39
N LEU A 162 15.24 2.59 6.68
CA LEU A 162 16.30 3.45 7.18
C LEU A 162 17.55 2.68 7.61
N THR A 163 17.44 1.39 7.92
CA THR A 163 18.54 0.64 8.54
C THR A 163 18.89 -0.67 7.81
N ASP A 164 18.07 -1.11 6.86
CA ASP A 164 18.40 -2.30 6.08
C ASP A 164 19.55 -2.00 5.12
N PRO A 165 20.63 -2.79 5.10
CA PRO A 165 21.80 -2.54 4.25
C PRO A 165 21.51 -2.64 2.74
N ARG A 166 20.37 -3.19 2.34
CA ARG A 166 19.94 -3.24 0.95
C ARG A 166 19.29 -1.94 0.46
N ALA A 167 18.97 -1.02 1.36
CA ALA A 167 18.35 0.27 1.05
C ALA A 167 19.43 1.35 0.85
N HIS A 168 19.67 1.71 -0.41
CA HIS A 168 20.70 2.68 -0.77
C HIS A 168 20.07 4.05 -1.01
N TRP A 169 20.32 4.98 -0.10
CA TRP A 169 19.82 6.34 -0.19
C TRP A 169 20.85 7.27 -0.83
N THR A 170 20.38 8.12 -1.74
CA THR A 170 21.21 9.16 -2.38
C THR A 170 20.48 10.48 -2.34
N GLU A 171 21.16 11.53 -1.90
CA GLU A 171 20.63 12.89 -1.88
C GLU A 171 20.39 13.41 -3.29
N THR A 172 19.23 14.06 -3.51
CA THR A 172 18.87 14.67 -4.80
C THR A 172 18.40 16.12 -4.67
N GLY A 173 18.27 16.62 -3.45
CA GLY A 173 17.90 17.99 -3.12
C GLY A 173 17.49 18.13 -1.66
N ASP A 174 17.30 19.37 -1.19
CA ASP A 174 17.05 19.71 0.22
C ASP A 174 15.88 18.94 0.86
N HIS A 175 14.90 18.56 0.07
CA HIS A 175 13.69 17.85 0.52
C HIS A 175 13.40 16.63 -0.36
N SER A 176 14.43 16.03 -0.94
CA SER A 176 14.27 14.85 -1.78
C SER A 176 15.52 13.95 -1.74
N ALA A 177 15.28 12.66 -1.85
CA ALA A 177 16.31 11.64 -2.01
C ALA A 177 15.80 10.54 -2.94
N THR A 178 16.70 9.79 -3.53
CA THR A 178 16.37 8.53 -4.18
C THR A 178 16.67 7.35 -3.26
N LEU A 179 15.86 6.32 -3.39
CA LEU A 179 16.06 5.04 -2.74
C LEU A 179 16.13 3.95 -3.81
N LEU A 180 17.30 3.35 -3.95
CA LEU A 180 17.50 2.14 -4.73
C LEU A 180 17.64 0.96 -3.76
N VAL A 181 16.98 -0.13 -4.07
CA VAL A 181 17.05 -1.34 -3.25
C VAL A 181 17.68 -2.47 -4.05
N ASP A 182 18.47 -3.29 -3.39
CA ASP A 182 19.06 -4.47 -4.02
C ASP A 182 18.00 -5.35 -4.69
N GLY A 183 18.23 -5.68 -5.95
CA GLY A 183 17.30 -6.44 -6.79
C GLY A 183 16.34 -5.61 -7.64
N MET A 184 16.25 -4.30 -7.42
CA MET A 184 15.54 -3.39 -8.33
C MET A 184 16.40 -3.00 -9.52
N ALA A 185 15.79 -2.78 -10.68
CA ALA A 185 16.43 -2.10 -11.78
C ALA A 185 16.62 -0.60 -11.44
N GLU A 186 17.66 0.02 -11.98
CA GLU A 186 17.97 1.44 -11.73
C GLU A 186 16.78 2.36 -12.08
N GLU A 187 16.06 2.06 -13.16
CA GLU A 187 14.88 2.82 -13.57
C GLU A 187 13.68 2.65 -12.61
N GLU A 188 13.73 1.65 -11.73
CA GLU A 188 12.69 1.35 -10.74
C GLU A 188 12.96 1.99 -9.39
N MET A 189 14.10 2.70 -9.23
CA MET A 189 14.39 3.40 -7.98
C MET A 189 13.26 4.35 -7.60
N PHE A 190 13.05 4.50 -6.31
CA PHE A 190 12.09 5.47 -5.80
C PHE A 190 12.71 6.87 -5.75
N THR A 191 11.96 7.86 -6.22
CA THR A 191 12.17 9.25 -5.83
C THR A 191 11.27 9.51 -4.63
N VAL A 192 11.85 9.84 -3.51
CA VAL A 192 11.18 10.13 -2.24
C VAL A 192 11.22 11.63 -2.00
N ARG A 193 10.05 12.24 -1.80
CA ARG A 193 9.93 13.66 -1.50
C ARG A 193 9.40 13.86 -0.10
N PHE A 194 10.04 14.75 0.62
CA PHE A 194 9.69 15.11 1.98
C PHE A 194 8.93 16.44 2.00
N ASP A 195 8.02 16.55 2.93
CA ASP A 195 7.34 17.80 3.19
C ASP A 195 8.29 18.75 3.95
N PRO A 196 8.54 19.97 3.45
CA PRO A 196 9.55 20.86 4.01
C PRO A 196 9.22 21.39 5.42
N GLU A 197 7.96 21.39 5.82
CA GLU A 197 7.53 21.90 7.12
C GLU A 197 7.62 20.77 8.18
N SER A 198 7.15 19.58 7.85
CA SER A 198 7.07 18.46 8.80
C SER A 198 8.25 17.51 8.73
N GLY A 199 9.03 17.50 7.64
CA GLY A 199 10.09 16.52 7.40
C GLY A 199 9.58 15.10 7.08
N LEU A 200 8.27 14.90 6.99
CA LEU A 200 7.68 13.59 6.70
C LEU A 200 7.66 13.33 5.20
N ILE A 201 7.67 12.05 4.80
CA ILE A 201 7.52 11.68 3.39
C ILE A 201 6.16 12.14 2.90
N ARG A 202 6.15 12.93 1.81
CA ARG A 202 4.95 13.34 1.10
C ARG A 202 4.52 12.29 0.08
N ASP A 203 5.49 11.78 -0.66
CA ASP A 203 5.23 10.76 -1.69
C ASP A 203 6.50 9.98 -2.05
N LEU A 204 6.30 8.76 -2.55
CA LEU A 204 7.28 7.94 -3.25
C LEU A 204 6.80 7.78 -4.69
N THR A 205 7.69 8.01 -5.65
CA THR A 205 7.38 7.81 -7.07
C THR A 205 8.42 6.90 -7.71
N SER A 206 7.99 6.09 -8.67
CA SER A 206 8.85 5.21 -9.43
C SER A 206 8.23 4.85 -10.78
N LEU A 207 9.05 4.34 -11.69
CA LEU A 207 8.60 3.75 -12.95
C LEU A 207 8.38 2.25 -12.75
N ARG A 208 7.17 1.76 -12.98
CA ARG A 208 6.85 0.33 -12.88
C ARG A 208 5.84 -0.12 -13.93
N TYR A 209 5.80 -1.43 -14.18
CA TYR A 209 4.78 -2.02 -15.04
C TYR A 209 3.42 -2.00 -14.34
N LYS A 210 2.38 -1.58 -15.07
CA LYS A 210 1.02 -1.48 -14.56
C LYS A 210 0.34 -2.85 -14.49
N GLN A 211 0.68 -3.72 -15.45
CA GLN A 211 0.17 -5.09 -15.55
C GLN A 211 1.16 -6.00 -16.29
N PRO A 212 1.02 -7.33 -16.16
CA PRO A 212 1.82 -8.27 -16.93
C PRO A 212 1.64 -8.05 -18.44
N GLY A 213 2.75 -8.07 -19.18
CA GLY A 213 2.78 -7.89 -20.63
C GLY A 213 2.91 -6.45 -21.10
N ASP A 214 2.90 -5.47 -20.22
CA ASP A 214 3.16 -4.08 -20.60
C ASP A 214 4.55 -3.94 -21.23
N GLN A 215 4.62 -3.17 -22.33
CA GLN A 215 5.88 -2.91 -23.02
C GLN A 215 6.67 -1.76 -22.38
N HIS A 216 6.01 -0.90 -21.62
CA HIS A 216 6.61 0.29 -21.01
C HIS A 216 6.18 0.41 -19.55
N ARG A 217 7.11 0.93 -18.75
CA ARG A 217 6.81 1.32 -17.37
C ARG A 217 6.03 2.62 -17.36
N THR A 218 5.14 2.75 -16.38
CA THR A 218 4.33 3.94 -16.14
C THR A 218 4.73 4.54 -14.80
N LEU A 219 4.75 5.86 -14.72
CA LEU A 219 5.04 6.55 -13.46
C LEU A 219 3.95 6.23 -12.43
N TRP A 220 4.39 5.70 -11.30
CA TRP A 220 3.56 5.28 -10.19
C TRP A 220 3.80 6.18 -8.99
N PHE A 221 2.74 6.53 -8.28
CA PHE A 221 2.77 7.37 -7.10
C PHE A 221 2.17 6.64 -5.91
N ASN A 222 2.87 6.68 -4.79
CA ASN A 222 2.36 6.39 -3.45
C ASN A 222 2.40 7.70 -2.66
N GLU A 223 1.25 8.33 -2.48
CA GLU A 223 1.10 9.65 -1.88
C GLU A 223 0.54 9.52 -0.47
N VAL A 224 1.19 10.15 0.50
CA VAL A 224 0.72 10.16 1.89
C VAL A 224 -0.19 11.37 2.10
N LEU A 225 -1.39 11.12 2.58
CA LEU A 225 -2.39 12.15 2.85
C LEU A 225 -2.50 12.49 4.33
N LYS A 226 -2.16 11.54 5.22
CA LYS A 226 -2.22 11.74 6.67
C LYS A 226 -1.23 10.84 7.38
N TRP A 227 -0.61 11.40 8.40
CA TRP A 227 0.30 10.70 9.33
C TRP A 227 -0.34 10.61 10.71
N GLU A 228 -0.18 9.47 11.39
CA GLU A 228 -0.62 9.27 12.77
C GLU A 228 0.41 8.44 13.54
N MET A 229 0.36 8.55 14.88
CA MET A 229 1.25 7.81 15.76
C MET A 229 0.66 6.44 16.08
N PHE A 230 1.43 5.39 15.84
CA PHE A 230 1.11 4.01 16.23
C PHE A 230 2.31 3.43 16.98
N ASN A 231 2.10 3.04 18.21
CA ASN A 231 3.13 2.40 19.06
C ASN A 231 4.49 3.14 19.10
N GLY A 232 4.44 4.48 19.18
CA GLY A 232 5.64 5.32 19.25
C GLY A 232 6.28 5.62 17.89
N VAL A 233 5.73 5.12 16.79
CA VAL A 233 6.18 5.40 15.42
C VAL A 233 5.09 6.13 14.64
N ARG A 234 5.47 7.20 13.96
CA ARG A 234 4.56 7.93 13.08
C ARG A 234 4.55 7.26 11.70
N VAL A 235 3.38 6.81 11.27
CA VAL A 235 3.21 6.11 9.99
C VAL A 235 2.06 6.71 9.19
N PRO A 236 2.02 6.53 7.86
CA PRO A 236 0.88 6.91 7.04
C PRO A 236 -0.40 6.23 7.51
N SER A 237 -1.34 7.00 8.05
CA SER A 237 -2.69 6.49 8.36
C SER A 237 -3.62 6.56 7.16
N ILE A 238 -3.38 7.51 6.22
CA ILE A 238 -4.09 7.57 4.94
C ILE A 238 -3.07 7.78 3.83
N ALA A 239 -3.09 6.90 2.85
CA ALA A 239 -2.29 6.99 1.62
C ALA A 239 -3.13 6.65 0.40
N GLN A 240 -2.69 7.12 -0.78
CA GLN A 240 -3.34 6.80 -2.04
C GLN A 240 -2.32 6.45 -3.12
N ILE A 241 -2.79 5.64 -4.08
CA ILE A 241 -1.96 5.17 -5.19
C ILE A 241 -2.60 5.56 -6.51
N ARG A 242 -1.79 6.13 -7.41
CA ARG A 242 -2.21 6.48 -8.76
C ARG A 242 -1.12 6.20 -9.80
N TRP A 243 -1.54 6.19 -11.05
CA TRP A 243 -0.68 6.08 -12.21
C TRP A 243 -0.66 7.39 -12.98
N GLY A 244 0.53 7.91 -13.29
CA GLY A 244 0.68 9.14 -14.06
C GLY A 244 -0.22 10.26 -13.54
N ASN A 245 -1.10 10.77 -14.40
CA ASN A 245 -2.08 11.79 -14.07
C ASN A 245 -3.49 11.24 -13.84
N ASP A 246 -3.63 9.89 -13.75
CA ASP A 246 -4.93 9.25 -13.52
C ASP A 246 -5.42 9.58 -12.09
N ALA A 247 -6.74 9.47 -11.88
CA ALA A 247 -7.30 9.49 -10.54
C ALA A 247 -6.77 8.30 -9.71
N PRO A 248 -6.66 8.43 -8.38
CA PRO A 248 -6.23 7.34 -7.52
C PRO A 248 -7.13 6.11 -7.67
N TRP A 249 -6.50 4.95 -7.91
CA TRP A 249 -7.22 3.68 -7.99
C TRP A 249 -7.32 2.97 -6.64
N ALA A 250 -6.43 3.31 -5.70
CA ALA A 250 -6.47 2.78 -4.35
C ALA A 250 -6.28 3.91 -3.33
N LYS A 251 -7.06 3.86 -2.25
CA LYS A 251 -6.88 4.69 -1.06
C LYS A 251 -6.92 3.79 0.15
N TRP A 252 -5.83 3.78 0.91
CA TRP A 252 -5.63 2.96 2.10
C TRP A 252 -5.88 3.80 3.35
N GLN A 253 -6.59 3.25 4.32
CA GLN A 253 -6.79 3.83 5.64
C GLN A 253 -6.40 2.80 6.69
N VAL A 254 -5.25 3.00 7.30
CA VAL A 254 -4.70 2.15 8.35
C VAL A 254 -5.46 2.37 9.65
N GLN A 255 -5.82 1.29 10.31
CA GLN A 255 -6.48 1.28 11.62
C GLN A 255 -5.57 0.75 12.72
N HIS A 256 -4.75 -0.25 12.39
CA HIS A 256 -3.79 -0.85 13.32
C HIS A 256 -2.47 -1.13 12.64
N VAL A 257 -1.39 -0.86 13.34
CA VAL A 257 -0.03 -1.25 12.99
C VAL A 257 0.58 -1.93 14.21
N LEU A 258 1.08 -3.14 14.04
CA LEU A 258 1.68 -3.91 15.11
C LEU A 258 3.01 -4.44 14.63
N TYR A 259 3.99 -4.36 15.52
CA TYR A 259 5.33 -4.87 15.26
C TYR A 259 5.62 -6.06 16.17
N ASN A 260 6.33 -7.05 15.63
CA ASN A 260 6.88 -8.17 16.38
C ASN A 260 5.80 -8.93 17.18
N THR A 261 4.61 -9.07 16.62
CA THR A 261 3.55 -9.90 17.22
C THR A 261 3.61 -11.32 16.66
N ASP A 262 3.30 -12.28 17.52
CA ASP A 262 3.18 -13.71 17.16
C ASP A 262 1.93 -13.96 16.31
#